data_4626a8c7b9c83bbefecd8a9792c04deb
#
_entry.id   4626a8c7b9c83bbefecd8a9792c04deb
#
_cell.length_a   1.000
_cell.length_b   1.000
_cell.length_c   1.000
_cell.angle_alpha   90.00
_cell.angle_beta   90.00
_cell.angle_gamma   90.00
#
_symmetry.space_group_name_H-M   'P 1'
#
loop_
_entity.id
_entity.type
_entity.pdbx_description
1 polymer ?
#
loop_
_entity_poly.entity_id
_entity_poly.type
_entity_poly.pdbx_seq_one_letter_code
_entity_poly.pdbx_strand_id
1 'polypeptide(L)'
;MTEKTSKKKGLLIGCGSILVFLVVVGLLLGGCTALFVTGVDEEVQKQEKKEQVKNKEAKKPVEVGTTKVFEDVSVTVDSVEEIQAPEYAEKEGTFYKVSFTIKNDNDEDAMFSSGDFKMQSEGKQFEEEFGYPDSFDLDMINSGNEVTGQSYFVDTKGTQEEPVVQLSFTPFFEKHRATWK
;
A
#
# COMPACT_ATOMS: atom_id res chain seq x y z
N MET A 1 -7.92 -61.10 -35.43
CA MET A 1 -7.60 -59.70 -35.13
C MET A 1 -7.42 -59.60 -33.64
N THR A 2 -6.20 -59.54 -33.19
CA THR A 2 -5.80 -59.65 -31.79
C THR A 2 -5.40 -58.29 -31.24
N GLU A 3 -6.16 -57.82 -30.32
CA GLU A 3 -5.91 -56.57 -29.58
C GLU A 3 -4.81 -56.78 -28.53
N LYS A 4 -3.78 -55.97 -28.58
CA LYS A 4 -2.60 -56.03 -27.75
C LYS A 4 -2.69 -54.99 -26.67
N THR A 5 -3.18 -55.36 -25.49
CA THR A 5 -3.22 -54.51 -24.28
C THR A 5 -1.79 -54.31 -23.73
N SER A 6 -1.30 -53.09 -23.83
CA SER A 6 -0.05 -52.67 -23.23
C SER A 6 -0.26 -52.28 -21.76
N LYS A 7 0.29 -53.12 -20.86
CA LYS A 7 0.33 -52.83 -19.40
C LYS A 7 1.40 -51.78 -19.12
N LYS A 8 0.98 -50.56 -18.82
CA LYS A 8 1.85 -49.56 -18.20
C LYS A 8 2.00 -49.87 -16.70
N LYS A 9 3.08 -50.56 -16.35
CA LYS A 9 3.55 -50.61 -14.96
C LYS A 9 4.30 -49.33 -14.69
N GLY A 10 3.60 -48.38 -14.06
CA GLY A 10 4.14 -47.06 -13.73
C GLY A 10 4.95 -47.08 -12.45
N LEU A 11 5.90 -46.43 -12.49
CA LEU A 11 6.81 -45.64 -11.69
C LEU A 11 6.16 -45.08 -10.40
N LEU A 12 6.14 -45.89 -9.36
CA LEU A 12 5.74 -45.50 -7.99
C LEU A 12 6.91 -45.59 -6.97
N ILE A 13 8.14 -45.53 -7.47
CA ILE A 13 9.36 -45.67 -6.65
C ILE A 13 10.21 -44.36 -6.79
N GLY A 14 9.63 -43.22 -6.65
CA GLY A 14 10.38 -41.95 -6.79
C GLY A 14 10.21 -40.98 -5.62
N CYS A 15 9.06 -40.93 -4.99
CA CYS A 15 8.77 -39.88 -4.02
C CYS A 15 9.28 -40.16 -2.59
N GLY A 16 9.39 -41.43 -2.21
CA GLY A 16 9.85 -41.79 -0.85
C GLY A 16 11.36 -41.64 -0.65
N SER A 17 12.14 -41.90 -1.70
CA SER A 17 13.60 -41.86 -1.61
C SER A 17 14.15 -40.44 -1.50
N ILE A 18 13.50 -39.47 -2.12
CA ILE A 18 13.92 -38.06 -2.07
C ILE A 18 13.66 -37.50 -0.67
N LEU A 19 12.53 -37.82 -0.06
CA LEU A 19 12.18 -37.33 1.27
C LEU A 19 13.11 -37.91 2.36
N VAL A 20 13.46 -39.18 2.27
CA VAL A 20 14.41 -39.82 3.20
C VAL A 20 15.82 -39.23 3.01
N PHE A 21 16.22 -38.96 1.75
CA PHE A 21 17.52 -38.36 1.48
C PHE A 21 17.63 -36.95 2.01
N LEU A 22 16.58 -36.11 1.90
CA LEU A 22 16.55 -34.76 2.47
C LEU A 22 16.59 -34.78 4.00
N VAL A 23 15.93 -35.72 4.65
CA VAL A 23 16.00 -35.87 6.12
C VAL A 23 17.38 -36.30 6.59
N VAL A 24 18.04 -37.24 5.88
CA VAL A 24 19.40 -37.68 6.23
C VAL A 24 20.44 -36.61 5.97
N VAL A 25 20.32 -35.87 4.86
CA VAL A 25 21.21 -34.73 4.57
C VAL A 25 20.98 -33.61 5.59
N GLY A 26 19.74 -33.33 5.99
CA GLY A 26 19.41 -32.38 7.05
C GLY A 26 20.01 -32.72 8.41
N LEU A 27 20.04 -34.01 8.77
CA LEU A 27 20.63 -34.48 10.03
C LEU A 27 22.17 -34.45 10.01
N LEU A 28 22.81 -34.66 8.86
CA LEU A 28 24.26 -34.60 8.72
C LEU A 28 24.81 -33.19 8.64
N LEU A 29 24.03 -32.24 8.17
CA LEU A 29 24.39 -30.82 8.11
C LEU A 29 23.94 -30.03 9.35
N GLY A 30 23.06 -30.60 10.17
CA GLY A 30 22.50 -29.98 11.37
C GLY A 30 23.44 -29.89 12.56
N GLY A 31 24.64 -30.49 12.47
CA GLY A 31 25.61 -30.50 13.57
C GLY A 31 26.46 -29.23 13.74
N CYS A 32 26.45 -28.32 12.78
CA CYS A 32 27.28 -27.10 12.81
C CYS A 32 26.53 -25.76 12.75
N THR A 33 25.21 -25.77 12.72
CA THR A 33 24.41 -24.52 12.56
C THR A 33 23.85 -23.93 13.85
N ALA A 34 24.10 -24.56 15.01
CA ALA A 34 23.59 -24.06 16.29
C ALA A 34 24.23 -22.73 16.76
N LEU A 35 25.29 -22.26 16.09
CA LEU A 35 25.95 -20.98 16.41
C LEU A 35 25.62 -19.83 15.46
N PHE A 36 24.92 -20.09 14.34
CA PHE A 36 24.56 -19.04 13.37
C PHE A 36 23.10 -18.58 13.48
N VAL A 37 22.22 -19.33 14.17
CA VAL A 37 20.78 -19.03 14.25
C VAL A 37 20.47 -17.91 15.24
N THR A 38 21.30 -17.71 16.27
CA THR A 38 21.04 -16.67 17.29
C THR A 38 21.27 -15.24 16.80
N GLY A 39 22.05 -15.03 15.71
CA GLY A 39 22.25 -13.68 15.15
C GLY A 39 21.17 -13.24 14.15
N VAL A 40 20.61 -14.19 13.42
CA VAL A 40 19.61 -13.89 12.36
C VAL A 40 18.23 -13.61 12.97
N ASP A 41 17.88 -14.32 14.05
CA ASP A 41 16.58 -14.09 14.72
C ASP A 41 16.49 -12.71 15.41
N GLU A 42 17.60 -12.15 15.89
CA GLU A 42 17.59 -10.81 16.48
C GLU A 42 17.47 -9.70 15.44
N GLU A 43 18.07 -9.85 14.26
CA GLU A 43 17.94 -8.86 13.17
C GLU A 43 16.56 -8.91 12.54
N VAL A 44 16.01 -10.11 12.29
CA VAL A 44 14.66 -10.28 11.75
C VAL A 44 13.62 -9.74 12.74
N GLN A 45 13.73 -10.05 14.04
CA GLN A 45 12.83 -9.49 15.05
C GLN A 45 12.99 -7.97 15.24
N LYS A 46 14.18 -7.42 15.01
CA LYS A 46 14.39 -5.98 15.03
C LYS A 46 13.82 -5.28 13.81
N GLN A 47 13.88 -5.91 12.64
CA GLN A 47 13.24 -5.41 11.41
C GLN A 47 11.72 -5.50 11.52
N GLU A 48 11.15 -6.63 11.94
CA GLU A 48 9.71 -6.77 12.16
C GLU A 48 9.16 -5.78 13.22
N LYS A 49 9.91 -5.54 14.30
CA LYS A 49 9.54 -4.53 15.29
C LYS A 49 9.63 -3.10 14.74
N LYS A 50 10.64 -2.79 13.91
CA LYS A 50 10.75 -1.48 13.25
C LYS A 50 9.64 -1.27 12.24
N GLU A 51 9.27 -2.28 11.44
CA GLU A 51 8.13 -2.21 10.52
C GLU A 51 6.80 -2.09 11.25
N GLN A 52 6.61 -2.83 12.35
CA GLN A 52 5.38 -2.71 13.15
C GLN A 52 5.28 -1.35 13.86
N VAL A 53 6.37 -0.73 14.26
CA VAL A 53 6.40 0.62 14.84
C VAL A 53 6.12 1.66 13.76
N LYS A 54 6.80 1.60 12.60
CA LYS A 54 6.52 2.45 11.44
C LYS A 54 5.05 2.35 11.00
N ASN A 55 4.50 1.13 10.93
CA ASN A 55 3.09 0.91 10.57
C ASN A 55 2.09 1.41 11.64
N LYS A 56 2.47 1.43 12.92
CA LYS A 56 1.62 1.99 13.99
C LYS A 56 1.65 3.52 14.00
N GLU A 57 2.81 4.13 13.75
CA GLU A 57 2.94 5.59 13.64
C GLU A 57 2.24 6.12 12.38
N ALA A 58 2.32 5.40 11.27
CA ALA A 58 1.61 5.75 10.03
C ALA A 58 0.07 5.71 10.17
N LYS A 59 -0.46 4.96 11.14
CA LYS A 59 -1.91 4.85 11.38
C LYS A 59 -2.47 5.93 12.29
N LYS A 60 -1.63 6.69 13.00
CA LYS A 60 -2.10 7.77 13.85
C LYS A 60 -2.38 8.99 12.96
N PRO A 61 -3.63 9.45 12.88
CA PRO A 61 -3.95 10.65 12.12
C PRO A 61 -3.15 11.85 12.63
N VAL A 62 -2.72 12.69 11.70
CA VAL A 62 -2.21 14.03 11.99
C VAL A 62 -3.23 15.06 11.55
N GLU A 63 -3.09 16.29 12.00
CA GLU A 63 -3.96 17.38 11.60
C GLU A 63 -3.77 17.71 10.11
N VAL A 64 -4.87 18.09 9.43
CA VAL A 64 -4.83 18.69 8.09
C VAL A 64 -3.90 19.91 8.14
N GLY A 65 -3.10 20.11 7.08
CA GLY A 65 -2.02 21.09 7.05
C GLY A 65 -0.67 20.56 7.55
N THR A 66 -0.62 19.34 8.12
CA THR A 66 0.65 18.75 8.56
C THR A 66 1.35 18.04 7.40
N THR A 67 2.62 18.37 7.16
CA THR A 67 3.45 17.69 6.16
C THR A 67 3.99 16.37 6.67
N LYS A 68 3.91 15.33 5.85
CA LYS A 68 4.57 14.03 6.04
C LYS A 68 5.67 13.87 5.01
N VAL A 69 6.81 13.33 5.42
CA VAL A 69 7.97 13.10 4.54
C VAL A 69 8.25 11.61 4.44
N PHE A 70 8.44 11.12 3.20
CA PHE A 70 8.70 9.73 2.86
C PHE A 70 9.77 9.68 1.78
N GLU A 71 10.97 9.17 2.09
CA GLU A 71 12.08 9.07 1.14
C GLU A 71 12.34 10.39 0.37
N ASP A 72 12.37 11.51 1.13
CA ASP A 72 12.52 12.87 0.60
C ASP A 72 11.37 13.36 -0.32
N VAL A 73 10.23 12.65 -0.33
CA VAL A 73 8.97 13.15 -0.88
C VAL A 73 8.09 13.66 0.26
N SER A 74 7.74 14.92 0.21
CA SER A 74 6.86 15.58 1.18
C SER A 74 5.43 15.62 0.67
N VAL A 75 4.47 15.25 1.50
CA VAL A 75 3.03 15.31 1.18
C VAL A 75 2.30 16.06 2.29
N THR A 76 1.51 17.04 1.91
CA THR A 76 0.63 17.81 2.79
C THR A 76 -0.79 17.70 2.27
N VAL A 77 -1.74 17.33 3.11
CA VAL A 77 -3.17 17.57 2.84
C VAL A 77 -3.46 18.97 3.35
N ASP A 78 -3.70 19.90 2.43
CA ASP A 78 -3.83 21.33 2.75
C ASP A 78 -5.21 21.67 3.29
N SER A 79 -6.26 21.10 2.68
CA SER A 79 -7.64 21.25 3.14
C SER A 79 -8.51 20.05 2.80
N VAL A 80 -9.58 19.89 3.57
CA VAL A 80 -10.72 19.01 3.30
C VAL A 80 -11.97 19.86 3.41
N GLU A 81 -12.69 20.01 2.32
CA GLU A 81 -13.86 20.90 2.22
C GLU A 81 -15.08 20.13 1.76
N GLU A 82 -16.21 20.31 2.45
CA GLU A 82 -17.50 19.91 1.91
C GLU A 82 -17.91 20.89 0.81
N ILE A 83 -18.33 20.38 -0.33
CA ILE A 83 -18.69 21.16 -1.50
C ILE A 83 -20.10 20.81 -1.98
N GLN A 84 -20.66 21.67 -2.82
CA GLN A 84 -21.92 21.37 -3.49
C GLN A 84 -21.71 20.31 -4.57
N ALA A 85 -22.69 19.40 -4.68
CA ALA A 85 -22.70 18.43 -5.77
C ALA A 85 -22.68 19.18 -7.11
N PRO A 86 -21.82 18.76 -8.07
CA PRO A 86 -21.84 19.35 -9.40
C PRO A 86 -23.16 19.00 -10.14
N GLU A 87 -23.56 19.84 -11.07
CA GLU A 87 -24.82 19.66 -11.83
C GLU A 87 -24.88 18.32 -12.59
N TYR A 88 -23.74 17.75 -12.92
CA TYR A 88 -23.59 16.46 -13.61
C TYR A 88 -23.38 15.27 -12.68
N ALA A 89 -23.44 15.45 -11.36
CA ALA A 89 -23.25 14.36 -10.42
C ALA A 89 -24.32 13.29 -10.61
N GLU A 90 -23.88 12.06 -10.87
CA GLU A 90 -24.77 10.89 -10.96
C GLU A 90 -25.05 10.26 -9.59
N LYS A 91 -24.20 10.57 -8.60
CA LYS A 91 -24.28 10.03 -7.24
C LYS A 91 -24.97 11.02 -6.31
N GLU A 92 -25.75 10.46 -5.38
CA GLU A 92 -26.32 11.22 -4.27
C GLU A 92 -25.43 11.06 -3.03
N GLY A 93 -25.19 12.14 -2.28
CA GLY A 93 -24.40 12.10 -1.07
C GLY A 93 -23.76 13.44 -0.72
N THR A 94 -22.87 13.43 0.25
CA THR A 94 -22.05 14.59 0.62
C THR A 94 -20.76 14.58 -0.17
N PHE A 95 -20.48 15.67 -0.87
CA PHE A 95 -19.29 15.81 -1.71
C PHE A 95 -18.19 16.54 -0.98
N TYR A 96 -16.97 16.05 -1.15
CA TYR A 96 -15.78 16.60 -0.53
C TYR A 96 -14.69 16.87 -1.56
N LYS A 97 -13.99 17.97 -1.37
CA LYS A 97 -12.75 18.31 -2.08
C LYS A 97 -11.58 18.19 -1.11
N VAL A 98 -10.57 17.44 -1.49
CA VAL A 98 -9.30 17.31 -0.79
C VAL A 98 -8.23 18.03 -1.62
N SER A 99 -7.65 19.11 -1.07
CA SER A 99 -6.51 19.80 -1.70
C SER A 99 -5.22 19.31 -1.05
N PHE A 100 -4.17 19.14 -1.85
CA PHE A 100 -2.89 18.65 -1.36
C PHE A 100 -1.73 19.26 -2.13
N THR A 101 -0.58 19.28 -1.47
CA THR A 101 0.71 19.66 -2.04
C THR A 101 1.69 18.49 -1.90
N ILE A 102 2.40 18.19 -2.99
CA ILE A 102 3.42 17.16 -3.04
C ILE A 102 4.71 17.81 -3.54
N LYS A 103 5.80 17.62 -2.80
CA LYS A 103 7.14 18.08 -3.18
C LYS A 103 8.09 16.92 -3.23
N ASN A 104 8.79 16.76 -4.33
CA ASN A 104 9.80 15.73 -4.50
C ASN A 104 11.19 16.34 -4.34
N ASP A 105 11.80 16.17 -3.17
CA ASP A 105 13.17 16.55 -2.88
C ASP A 105 14.17 15.39 -3.11
N ASN A 106 13.69 14.24 -3.61
CA ASN A 106 14.54 13.10 -3.97
C ASN A 106 15.25 13.35 -5.31
N ASP A 107 16.35 12.62 -5.56
CA ASP A 107 17.11 12.70 -6.82
C ASP A 107 16.41 11.96 -7.99
N GLU A 108 15.39 11.13 -7.71
CA GLU A 108 14.61 10.37 -8.69
C GLU A 108 13.21 10.96 -8.84
N ASP A 109 12.61 10.79 -10.03
CA ASP A 109 11.23 11.22 -10.29
C ASP A 109 10.24 10.33 -9.53
N ALA A 110 9.23 10.92 -8.91
CA ALA A 110 8.20 10.23 -8.14
C ALA A 110 6.86 10.25 -8.87
N MET A 111 6.19 9.10 -8.95
CA MET A 111 4.88 8.99 -9.58
C MET A 111 3.77 9.04 -8.54
N PHE A 112 2.76 9.87 -8.79
CA PHE A 112 1.59 10.03 -7.95
C PHE A 112 0.30 9.97 -8.76
N SER A 113 -0.76 9.42 -8.15
CA SER A 113 -2.10 9.44 -8.76
C SER A 113 -3.16 9.84 -7.75
N SER A 114 -4.32 10.28 -8.23
CA SER A 114 -5.50 10.54 -7.40
C SER A 114 -5.87 9.31 -6.56
N GLY A 115 -5.78 8.11 -7.12
CA GLY A 115 -6.06 6.84 -6.46
C GLY A 115 -5.14 6.50 -5.28
N ASP A 116 -4.03 7.22 -5.08
CA ASP A 116 -3.19 7.11 -3.89
C ASP A 116 -3.87 7.71 -2.65
N PHE A 117 -4.79 8.66 -2.84
CA PHE A 117 -5.62 9.21 -1.79
C PHE A 117 -6.94 8.43 -1.65
N LYS A 118 -7.38 8.28 -0.42
CA LYS A 118 -8.68 7.69 -0.07
C LYS A 118 -9.28 8.49 1.05
N MET A 119 -10.60 8.59 1.07
CA MET A 119 -11.33 9.25 2.13
C MET A 119 -12.27 8.27 2.80
N GLN A 120 -12.41 8.34 4.11
CA GLN A 120 -13.32 7.48 4.86
C GLN A 120 -13.81 8.13 6.15
N SER A 121 -14.98 7.70 6.63
CA SER A 121 -15.49 7.99 7.95
C SER A 121 -16.19 6.74 8.51
N GLU A 122 -16.19 6.54 9.81
CA GLU A 122 -16.82 5.40 10.50
C GLU A 122 -16.44 4.03 9.91
N GLY A 123 -15.20 3.90 9.36
CA GLY A 123 -14.73 2.70 8.68
C GLY A 123 -15.36 2.45 7.30
N LYS A 124 -16.15 3.39 6.78
CA LYS A 124 -16.75 3.34 5.45
C LYS A 124 -15.94 4.21 4.50
N GLN A 125 -15.42 3.62 3.42
CA GLN A 125 -14.69 4.35 2.39
C GLN A 125 -15.68 5.11 1.52
N PHE A 126 -15.35 6.38 1.21
CA PHE A 126 -16.04 7.21 0.25
C PHE A 126 -15.66 6.79 -1.18
N GLU A 127 -16.52 7.11 -2.12
CA GLU A 127 -16.25 6.85 -3.53
C GLU A 127 -15.49 8.05 -4.13
N GLU A 128 -14.49 7.79 -4.93
CA GLU A 128 -13.81 8.84 -5.69
C GLU A 128 -14.75 9.34 -6.79
N GLU A 129 -14.81 10.65 -6.96
CA GLU A 129 -15.61 11.31 -7.97
C GLU A 129 -14.72 11.95 -9.01
N PHE A 130 -14.99 11.63 -10.28
CA PHE A 130 -14.21 12.06 -11.42
C PHE A 130 -14.98 13.12 -12.22
N GLY A 131 -14.28 13.83 -13.10
CA GLY A 131 -14.88 14.77 -14.03
C GLY A 131 -14.83 16.23 -13.59
N TYR A 132 -14.22 16.52 -12.43
CA TYR A 132 -13.90 17.89 -12.09
C TYR A 132 -12.71 18.37 -12.95
N PRO A 133 -12.79 19.58 -13.55
CA PRO A 133 -11.75 20.08 -14.47
C PRO A 133 -10.37 20.23 -13.86
N ASP A 134 -10.31 20.42 -12.54
CA ASP A 134 -9.11 20.62 -11.72
C ASP A 134 -8.75 19.37 -10.89
N SER A 135 -9.39 18.24 -11.18
CA SER A 135 -9.04 16.97 -10.56
C SER A 135 -7.62 16.56 -10.94
N PHE A 136 -6.84 16.24 -9.93
CA PHE A 136 -5.53 15.59 -10.13
C PHE A 136 -5.76 14.19 -10.69
N ASP A 137 -4.98 13.81 -11.68
CA ASP A 137 -5.04 12.47 -12.26
C ASP A 137 -3.76 11.70 -11.91
N LEU A 138 -2.91 11.46 -12.86
CA LEU A 138 -1.61 10.83 -12.71
C LEU A 138 -0.54 11.83 -13.15
N ASP A 139 0.45 12.05 -12.30
CA ASP A 139 1.57 12.92 -12.65
C ASP A 139 2.91 12.31 -12.19
N MET A 140 3.95 12.63 -12.95
CA MET A 140 5.34 12.34 -12.60
C MET A 140 5.98 13.63 -12.10
N ILE A 141 6.23 13.66 -10.79
CA ILE A 141 6.82 14.82 -10.13
C ILE A 141 8.34 14.68 -10.23
N ASN A 142 8.93 15.47 -11.12
CA ASN A 142 10.38 15.44 -11.33
C ASN A 142 11.13 15.84 -10.05
N SER A 143 12.36 15.35 -9.93
CA SER A 143 13.29 15.74 -8.87
C SER A 143 13.34 17.26 -8.67
N GLY A 144 13.20 17.70 -7.43
CA GLY A 144 13.22 19.11 -7.02
C GLY A 144 11.93 19.89 -7.29
N ASN A 145 10.90 19.27 -7.88
CA ASN A 145 9.63 19.96 -8.22
C ASN A 145 8.56 19.78 -7.13
N GLU A 146 7.60 20.70 -7.17
CA GLU A 146 6.41 20.70 -6.34
C GLU A 146 5.17 20.78 -7.23
N VAL A 147 4.11 20.06 -6.84
CA VAL A 147 2.80 20.10 -7.49
C VAL A 147 1.72 20.22 -6.43
N THR A 148 0.67 21.00 -6.77
CA THR A 148 -0.58 21.03 -6.01
C THR A 148 -1.66 20.32 -6.81
N GLY A 149 -2.54 19.60 -6.10
CA GLY A 149 -3.59 18.83 -6.74
C GLY A 149 -4.87 18.83 -5.89
N GLN A 150 -5.93 18.31 -6.49
CA GLN A 150 -7.22 18.16 -5.86
C GLN A 150 -7.80 16.80 -6.20
N SER A 151 -8.39 16.13 -5.20
CA SER A 151 -9.17 14.90 -5.38
C SER A 151 -10.56 15.08 -4.81
N TYR A 152 -11.53 14.46 -5.44
CA TYR A 152 -12.95 14.62 -5.10
C TYR A 152 -13.53 13.28 -4.65
N PHE A 153 -14.33 13.34 -3.60
CA PHE A 153 -14.93 12.15 -2.98
C PHE A 153 -16.40 12.41 -2.67
N VAL A 154 -17.19 11.34 -2.68
CA VAL A 154 -18.61 11.38 -2.28
C VAL A 154 -18.89 10.36 -1.20
N ASP A 155 -19.49 10.82 -0.10
CA ASP A 155 -20.06 9.95 0.92
C ASP A 155 -21.49 9.56 0.53
N THR A 156 -21.63 8.43 -0.12
CA THR A 156 -22.94 7.85 -0.50
C THR A 156 -23.60 7.10 0.66
N LYS A 157 -22.95 7.00 1.82
CA LYS A 157 -23.39 6.19 2.97
C LYS A 157 -23.90 7.02 4.15
N GLY A 158 -23.82 8.36 4.04
CA GLY A 158 -24.34 9.29 5.03
C GLY A 158 -23.68 9.14 6.40
N THR A 159 -22.35 9.16 6.45
CA THR A 159 -21.60 9.12 7.69
C THR A 159 -21.77 10.41 8.48
N GLN A 160 -21.61 10.35 9.82
CA GLN A 160 -21.85 11.49 10.70
C GLN A 160 -20.57 12.04 11.36
N GLU A 161 -19.50 11.24 11.36
CA GLU A 161 -18.22 11.66 11.90
C GLU A 161 -17.38 12.37 10.86
N GLU A 162 -16.50 13.26 11.30
CA GLU A 162 -15.51 13.90 10.43
C GLU A 162 -14.70 12.86 9.66
N PRO A 163 -14.57 13.05 8.34
CA PRO A 163 -13.80 12.12 7.52
C PRO A 163 -12.30 12.24 7.78
N VAL A 164 -11.59 11.17 7.45
CA VAL A 164 -10.13 11.14 7.43
C VAL A 164 -9.63 10.89 6.01
N VAL A 165 -8.58 11.57 5.63
CA VAL A 165 -7.87 11.34 4.36
C VAL A 165 -6.73 10.39 4.61
N GLN A 166 -6.64 9.35 3.80
CA GLN A 166 -5.57 8.36 3.84
C GLN A 166 -4.77 8.43 2.55
N LEU A 167 -3.46 8.46 2.68
CA LEU A 167 -2.52 8.29 1.59
C LEU A 167 -1.96 6.86 1.63
N SER A 168 -1.84 6.24 0.47
CA SER A 168 -1.17 4.95 0.31
C SER A 168 -0.48 4.90 -1.04
N PHE A 169 0.79 5.25 -1.10
CA PHE A 169 1.54 5.38 -2.33
C PHE A 169 2.89 4.65 -2.28
N THR A 170 3.49 4.46 -3.43
CA THR A 170 4.78 3.79 -3.62
C THR A 170 5.61 4.65 -4.57
N PRO A 171 6.29 5.70 -4.04
CA PRO A 171 6.99 6.66 -4.90
C PRO A 171 8.15 6.02 -5.67
N PHE A 172 8.85 5.06 -5.06
CA PHE A 172 9.98 4.35 -5.64
C PHE A 172 9.78 2.83 -5.53
N PHE A 173 10.11 2.22 -4.38
CA PHE A 173 10.00 0.76 -4.18
C PHE A 173 9.25 0.39 -2.90
N GLU A 174 9.21 1.28 -1.92
CA GLU A 174 8.55 1.04 -0.64
C GLU A 174 7.15 1.65 -0.59
N LYS A 175 6.22 0.93 0.04
CA LYS A 175 4.85 1.39 0.24
C LYS A 175 4.75 2.24 1.49
N HIS A 176 4.37 3.48 1.33
CA HIS A 176 4.16 4.44 2.41
C HIS A 176 2.67 4.66 2.70
N ARG A 177 2.37 5.06 3.93
CA ARG A 177 1.00 5.37 4.37
C ARG A 177 1.00 6.52 5.34
N ALA A 178 -0.01 7.39 5.21
CA ALA A 178 -0.30 8.44 6.17
C ALA A 178 -1.80 8.66 6.30
N THR A 179 -2.22 9.35 7.35
CA THR A 179 -3.63 9.70 7.59
C THR A 179 -3.70 11.10 8.17
N TRP A 180 -4.61 11.92 7.68
CA TRP A 180 -4.92 13.26 8.15
C TRP A 180 -6.37 13.33 8.64
N LYS A 181 -6.60 14.15 9.69
CA LYS A 181 -7.91 14.45 10.23
C LYS A 181 -7.99 15.92 10.68
#